data_97e421e80af2e452ac9757cf24bfc1bd
#
_entry.id   97e421e80af2e452ac9757cf24bfc1bd
#
_cell.length_a   1.000
_cell.length_b   1.000
_cell.length_c   1.000
_cell.angle_alpha   90.00
_cell.angle_beta   90.00
_cell.angle_gamma   90.00
#
_symmetry.space_group_name_H-M   'P 1'
#
loop_
_entity.id
_entity.type
_entity.pdbx_description
1 polymer ?
#
loop_
_entity_poly.entity_id
_entity_poly.type
_entity_poly.pdbx_seq_one_letter_code
_entity_poly.pdbx_strand_id
1 'polypeptide(L)'
;MASSQRTSRSTVRVMIFTGVSRLLGFVRQAVVNAVFGATGNADVLNAVFLIPNNLRKLMAEGALSSAYVPVISQAYGDPRQREIGIPAGITRRLVAFQLIVLLPVLLASVMFAGPITRTIFDFPDLSRQLLAADLLRWLIHYTRLSSLSAVLMGALHAAGRFTVPAITPIVFSVAVVASVLLFSERLGIYSVAVGVLGGGVAQILFQYPAFRRERFSIAPRFDFGDPQFKRILKGWLPVVAASSIFALNQQVAVFFASGLTDGSSSAIANAIIFWQLPQGIFAISVTTVLFPTMSRQAGSDDLAGLRDSVSRGVRGITALLIPSSVLLAAFAPEVVAVAFQRGEFGAADTARTATVL
;
A
#
# COMPACT_ATOMS: atom_id res chain seq x y z
N MET A 1 20.98 21.42 -21.61
CA MET A 1 20.75 20.09 -22.20
C MET A 1 21.12 18.93 -21.26
N ALA A 2 22.24 18.92 -20.55
CA ALA A 2 22.65 17.82 -19.66
C ALA A 2 21.70 17.54 -18.46
N SER A 3 21.05 18.56 -17.91
CA SER A 3 20.07 18.39 -16.80
C SER A 3 18.77 17.70 -17.25
N SER A 4 18.27 18.05 -18.44
CA SER A 4 17.07 17.44 -19.03
C SER A 4 17.27 15.95 -19.34
N GLN A 5 18.44 15.55 -19.86
CA GLN A 5 18.76 14.13 -20.12
C GLN A 5 18.94 13.31 -18.84
N ARG A 6 19.48 13.88 -17.76
CA ARG A 6 19.58 13.19 -16.46
C ARG A 6 18.19 12.97 -15.85
N THR A 7 17.31 13.96 -15.93
CA THR A 7 15.93 13.86 -15.44
C THR A 7 15.15 12.78 -16.22
N SER A 8 15.26 12.76 -17.55
CA SER A 8 14.61 11.77 -18.40
C SER A 8 15.05 10.33 -18.07
N ARG A 9 16.37 10.08 -17.93
CA ARG A 9 16.89 8.76 -17.58
C ARG A 9 16.47 8.28 -16.19
N SER A 10 16.38 9.16 -15.20
CA SER A 10 15.90 8.82 -13.86
C SER A 10 14.40 8.49 -13.88
N THR A 11 13.60 9.21 -14.63
CA THR A 11 12.16 8.97 -14.79
C THR A 11 11.89 7.61 -15.42
N VAL A 12 12.59 7.27 -16.51
CA VAL A 12 12.46 5.95 -17.17
C VAL A 12 12.83 4.81 -16.21
N ARG A 13 13.91 4.94 -15.44
CA ARG A 13 14.27 3.92 -14.43
C ARG A 13 13.18 3.72 -13.39
N VAL A 14 12.62 4.81 -12.86
CA VAL A 14 11.55 4.75 -11.87
C VAL A 14 10.31 4.08 -12.47
N MET A 15 9.94 4.41 -13.72
CA MET A 15 8.81 3.75 -14.42
C MET A 15 9.03 2.24 -14.56
N ILE A 16 10.23 1.80 -14.98
CA ILE A 16 10.57 0.39 -15.12
C ILE A 16 10.47 -0.32 -13.76
N PHE A 17 11.09 0.20 -12.71
CA PHE A 17 11.04 -0.42 -11.37
C PHE A 17 9.63 -0.43 -10.79
N THR A 18 8.83 0.59 -11.04
CA THR A 18 7.42 0.60 -10.62
C THR A 18 6.61 -0.47 -11.36
N GLY A 19 6.83 -0.64 -12.66
CA GLY A 19 6.21 -1.68 -13.46
C GLY A 19 6.60 -3.09 -12.96
N VAL A 20 7.91 -3.32 -12.77
CA VAL A 20 8.43 -4.58 -12.21
C VAL A 20 7.88 -4.85 -10.82
N SER A 21 7.78 -3.82 -9.97
CA SER A 21 7.22 -3.94 -8.63
C SER A 21 5.75 -4.37 -8.63
N ARG A 22 4.94 -3.81 -9.54
CA ARG A 22 3.52 -4.21 -9.70
C ARG A 22 3.40 -5.65 -10.20
N LEU A 23 4.21 -6.02 -11.19
CA LEU A 23 4.25 -7.38 -11.70
C LEU A 23 4.66 -8.39 -10.60
N LEU A 24 5.70 -8.06 -9.82
CA LEU A 24 6.12 -8.91 -8.70
C LEU A 24 5.08 -8.97 -7.57
N GLY A 25 4.33 -7.91 -7.34
CA GLY A 25 3.18 -7.94 -6.42
C GLY A 25 2.10 -8.92 -6.88
N PHE A 26 1.82 -8.94 -8.19
CA PHE A 26 0.92 -9.91 -8.80
C PHE A 26 1.47 -11.35 -8.71
N VAL A 27 2.74 -11.58 -9.09
CA VAL A 27 3.41 -12.89 -8.98
C VAL A 27 3.41 -13.39 -7.53
N ARG A 28 3.66 -12.53 -6.56
CA ARG A 28 3.56 -12.87 -5.13
C ARG A 28 2.19 -13.43 -4.78
N GLN A 29 1.10 -12.77 -5.20
CA GLN A 29 -0.25 -13.25 -4.95
C GLN A 29 -0.52 -14.58 -5.66
N ALA A 30 -0.05 -14.72 -6.90
CA ALA A 30 -0.17 -15.98 -7.64
C ALA A 30 0.55 -17.14 -6.94
N VAL A 31 1.74 -16.90 -6.38
CA VAL A 31 2.48 -17.91 -5.60
C VAL A 31 1.74 -18.26 -4.30
N VAL A 32 1.23 -17.27 -3.57
CA VAL A 32 0.46 -17.53 -2.34
C VAL A 32 -0.79 -18.35 -2.67
N ASN A 33 -1.52 -17.99 -3.72
CA ASN A 33 -2.69 -18.72 -4.17
C ASN A 33 -2.35 -20.15 -4.66
N ALA A 34 -1.23 -20.33 -5.37
CA ALA A 34 -0.80 -21.65 -5.84
C ALA A 34 -0.43 -22.60 -4.68
N VAL A 35 0.10 -22.07 -3.58
CA VAL A 35 0.54 -22.88 -2.43
C VAL A 35 -0.60 -23.15 -1.44
N PHE A 36 -1.51 -22.17 -1.24
CA PHE A 36 -2.52 -22.24 -0.19
C PHE A 36 -3.97 -22.24 -0.69
N GLY A 37 -4.19 -22.06 -1.99
CA GLY A 37 -5.54 -21.88 -2.54
C GLY A 37 -6.17 -20.56 -2.13
N ALA A 38 -7.51 -20.54 -2.14
CA ALA A 38 -8.32 -19.38 -1.75
C ALA A 38 -9.35 -19.71 -0.66
N THR A 39 -9.34 -20.92 -0.13
CA THR A 39 -10.25 -21.42 0.90
C THR A 39 -9.52 -21.70 2.22
N GLY A 40 -10.27 -22.06 3.26
CA GLY A 40 -9.70 -22.44 4.54
C GLY A 40 -8.83 -21.36 5.16
N ASN A 41 -7.58 -21.72 5.50
CA ASN A 41 -6.63 -20.82 6.13
C ASN A 41 -6.23 -19.62 5.26
N ALA A 42 -6.23 -19.79 3.93
CA ALA A 42 -5.94 -18.71 3.00
C ALA A 42 -7.04 -17.63 3.00
N ASP A 43 -8.29 -18.04 3.15
CA ASP A 43 -9.42 -17.12 3.26
C ASP A 43 -9.33 -16.25 4.52
N VAL A 44 -9.00 -16.87 5.65
CA VAL A 44 -8.75 -16.16 6.91
C VAL A 44 -7.56 -15.20 6.79
N LEU A 45 -6.46 -15.64 6.18
CA LEU A 45 -5.28 -14.78 5.97
C LEU A 45 -5.63 -13.54 5.13
N ASN A 46 -6.32 -13.72 4.01
CA ASN A 46 -6.69 -12.61 3.11
C ASN A 46 -7.60 -11.59 3.82
N ALA A 47 -8.57 -12.07 4.61
CA ALA A 47 -9.43 -11.21 5.42
C ALA A 47 -8.62 -10.43 6.48
N VAL A 48 -7.81 -11.12 7.27
CA VAL A 48 -7.04 -10.52 8.38
C VAL A 48 -5.98 -9.55 7.88
N PHE A 49 -5.30 -9.86 6.75
CA PHE A 49 -4.27 -8.99 6.19
C PHE A 49 -4.80 -7.63 5.74
N LEU A 50 -6.11 -7.51 5.51
CA LEU A 50 -6.74 -6.23 5.19
C LEU A 50 -6.54 -5.20 6.31
N ILE A 51 -6.57 -5.60 7.60
CA ILE A 51 -6.42 -4.69 8.74
C ILE A 51 -5.05 -3.98 8.72
N PRO A 52 -3.90 -4.69 8.80
CA PRO A 52 -2.60 -4.05 8.76
C PRO A 52 -2.34 -3.32 7.45
N ASN A 53 -2.89 -3.78 6.33
CA ASN A 53 -2.75 -3.14 5.03
C ASN A 53 -3.51 -1.81 4.95
N ASN A 54 -4.72 -1.72 5.50
CA ASN A 54 -5.47 -0.48 5.60
C ASN A 54 -4.79 0.52 6.54
N LEU A 55 -4.34 0.07 7.71
CA LEU A 55 -3.56 0.92 8.63
C LEU A 55 -2.27 1.44 7.97
N ARG A 56 -1.58 0.61 7.18
CA ARG A 56 -0.43 1.01 6.39
C ARG A 56 -0.78 2.11 5.38
N LYS A 57 -1.89 1.97 4.65
CA LYS A 57 -2.34 3.00 3.70
C LYS A 57 -2.64 4.34 4.38
N LEU A 58 -3.26 4.31 5.56
CA LEU A 58 -3.60 5.50 6.34
C LEU A 58 -2.34 6.18 6.92
N MET A 59 -1.38 5.41 7.42
CA MET A 59 -0.22 5.92 8.15
C MET A 59 1.02 6.14 7.27
N ALA A 60 1.14 5.41 6.15
CA ALA A 60 2.36 5.35 5.37
C ALA A 60 2.20 5.84 3.94
N GLU A 61 1.17 5.39 3.23
CA GLU A 61 0.97 5.72 1.82
C GLU A 61 -0.03 6.86 1.65
N GLY A 62 0.16 7.65 0.59
CA GLY A 62 -0.77 8.70 0.20
C GLY A 62 -0.89 9.85 1.20
N ALA A 63 -1.52 9.61 2.35
CA ALA A 63 -1.78 10.64 3.35
C ALA A 63 -0.51 11.26 3.93
N LEU A 64 0.43 10.43 4.39
CA LEU A 64 1.67 10.93 4.96
C LEU A 64 2.61 11.48 3.88
N SER A 65 2.76 10.78 2.77
CA SER A 65 3.63 11.21 1.67
C SER A 65 3.17 12.54 1.08
N SER A 66 1.87 12.78 0.91
CA SER A 66 1.34 14.04 0.38
C SER A 66 1.55 15.22 1.31
N ALA A 67 1.54 15.02 2.62
CA ALA A 67 1.77 16.07 3.61
C ALA A 67 3.26 16.25 3.96
N TYR A 68 4.01 15.15 4.06
CA TYR A 68 5.39 15.13 4.53
C TYR A 68 6.40 15.52 3.43
N VAL A 69 6.28 14.91 2.24
CA VAL A 69 7.27 15.11 1.17
C VAL A 69 7.40 16.57 0.74
N PRO A 70 6.34 17.38 0.55
CA PRO A 70 6.47 18.78 0.17
C PRO A 70 7.23 19.61 1.23
N VAL A 71 6.90 19.41 2.51
CA VAL A 71 7.51 20.18 3.61
C VAL A 71 8.99 19.83 3.75
N ILE A 72 9.32 18.54 3.72
CA ILE A 72 10.72 18.12 3.87
C ILE A 72 11.56 18.44 2.61
N SER A 73 10.97 18.41 1.40
CA SER A 73 11.64 18.80 0.16
C SER A 73 12.01 20.29 0.19
N GLN A 74 11.11 21.13 0.68
CA GLN A 74 11.39 22.56 0.86
C GLN A 74 12.54 22.78 1.83
N ALA A 75 12.50 22.13 3.00
CA ALA A 75 13.56 22.23 4.00
C ALA A 75 14.89 21.62 3.53
N TYR A 76 14.85 20.55 2.75
CA TYR A 76 16.04 19.89 2.20
C TYR A 76 16.67 20.71 1.05
N GLY A 77 15.87 21.40 0.26
CA GLY A 77 16.30 22.26 -0.84
C GLY A 77 16.97 23.56 -0.39
N ASP A 78 16.72 24.01 0.85
CA ASP A 78 17.39 25.17 1.45
C ASP A 78 18.72 24.74 2.09
N PRO A 79 19.89 25.21 1.57
CA PRO A 79 21.21 24.83 2.10
C PRO A 79 21.37 25.14 3.59
N ARG A 80 20.83 26.27 4.08
CA ARG A 80 20.91 26.67 5.49
C ARG A 80 20.11 25.71 6.38
N GLN A 81 18.87 25.42 6.00
CA GLN A 81 18.02 24.50 6.75
C GLN A 81 18.57 23.07 6.74
N ARG A 82 19.16 22.66 5.63
CA ARG A 82 19.81 21.35 5.50
C ARG A 82 21.04 21.25 6.40
N GLU A 83 21.89 22.29 6.44
CA GLU A 83 23.10 22.32 7.23
C GLU A 83 22.80 22.23 8.74
N ILE A 84 21.83 22.97 9.25
CA ILE A 84 21.40 22.93 10.65
C ILE A 84 20.50 21.73 11.00
N GLY A 85 20.27 20.83 10.05
CA GLY A 85 19.61 19.55 10.28
C GLY A 85 18.10 19.61 10.45
N ILE A 86 17.42 20.65 9.96
CA ILE A 86 15.95 20.77 10.01
C ILE A 86 15.25 19.57 9.35
N PRO A 87 15.64 19.10 8.13
CA PRO A 87 15.00 17.94 7.51
C PRO A 87 15.09 16.67 8.37
N ALA A 88 16.26 16.44 8.99
CA ALA A 88 16.44 15.32 9.91
C ALA A 88 15.59 15.49 11.19
N GLY A 89 15.46 16.71 11.69
CA GLY A 89 14.60 17.04 12.84
C GLY A 89 13.12 16.76 12.58
N ILE A 90 12.61 17.15 11.42
CA ILE A 90 11.23 16.86 10.98
C ILE A 90 11.01 15.35 10.88
N THR A 91 11.92 14.63 10.23
CA THR A 91 11.87 13.17 10.08
C THR A 91 11.83 12.47 11.44
N ARG A 92 12.66 12.88 12.39
CA ARG A 92 12.69 12.32 13.75
C ARG A 92 11.39 12.56 14.54
N ARG A 93 10.74 13.72 14.37
CA ARG A 93 9.43 14.01 14.96
C ARG A 93 8.34 13.15 14.33
N LEU A 94 8.44 12.91 13.03
CA LEU A 94 7.49 12.04 12.34
C LEU A 94 7.61 10.59 12.81
N VAL A 95 8.82 10.08 13.00
CA VAL A 95 9.06 8.75 13.60
C VAL A 95 8.48 8.68 15.01
N ALA A 96 8.71 9.71 15.85
CA ALA A 96 8.15 9.79 17.21
C ALA A 96 6.60 9.79 17.19
N PHE A 97 5.99 10.57 16.28
CA PHE A 97 4.54 10.60 16.10
C PHE A 97 3.98 9.24 15.72
N GLN A 98 4.61 8.57 14.74
CA GLN A 98 4.21 7.21 14.34
C GLN A 98 4.31 6.23 15.51
N LEU A 99 5.35 6.31 16.33
CA LEU A 99 5.47 5.47 17.52
C LEU A 99 4.34 5.71 18.52
N ILE A 100 4.00 6.99 18.80
CA ILE A 100 2.92 7.33 19.73
C ILE A 100 1.56 6.81 19.23
N VAL A 101 1.31 6.90 17.92
CA VAL A 101 0.02 6.47 17.34
C VAL A 101 -0.03 4.96 17.16
N LEU A 102 1.02 4.35 16.62
CA LEU A 102 1.00 2.93 16.24
C LEU A 102 1.28 1.99 17.40
N LEU A 103 2.03 2.40 18.43
CA LEU A 103 2.33 1.51 19.56
C LEU A 103 1.08 1.15 20.38
N PRO A 104 0.20 2.10 20.76
CA PRO A 104 -1.07 1.75 21.40
C PRO A 104 -1.98 0.87 20.53
N VAL A 105 -2.07 1.17 19.21
CA VAL A 105 -2.85 0.36 18.26
C VAL A 105 -2.30 -1.06 18.18
N LEU A 106 -0.98 -1.22 18.13
CA LEU A 106 -0.32 -2.52 18.11
C LEU A 106 -0.57 -3.29 19.42
N LEU A 107 -0.36 -2.65 20.56
CA LEU A 107 -0.58 -3.28 21.88
C LEU A 107 -2.05 -3.69 22.03
N ALA A 108 -2.99 -2.82 21.70
CA ALA A 108 -4.41 -3.15 21.74
C ALA A 108 -4.75 -4.31 20.79
N SER A 109 -4.21 -4.31 19.57
CA SER A 109 -4.44 -5.39 18.59
C SER A 109 -3.87 -6.72 19.05
N VAL A 110 -2.73 -6.75 19.73
CA VAL A 110 -2.13 -7.98 20.26
C VAL A 110 -2.90 -8.47 21.50
N MET A 111 -3.23 -7.57 22.43
CA MET A 111 -3.93 -7.92 23.68
C MET A 111 -5.37 -8.35 23.43
N PHE A 112 -6.06 -7.65 22.56
CA PHE A 112 -7.49 -7.84 22.26
C PHE A 112 -7.72 -8.46 20.88
N ALA A 113 -6.77 -9.25 20.34
CA ALA A 113 -6.88 -9.85 19.01
C ALA A 113 -8.17 -10.66 18.84
N GLY A 114 -8.53 -11.51 19.82
CA GLY A 114 -9.75 -12.31 19.79
C GLY A 114 -11.03 -11.46 19.73
N PRO A 115 -11.29 -10.56 20.68
CA PRO A 115 -12.42 -9.64 20.61
C PRO A 115 -12.46 -8.81 19.32
N ILE A 116 -11.32 -8.26 18.87
CA ILE A 116 -11.23 -7.46 17.64
C ILE A 116 -11.66 -8.31 16.43
N THR A 117 -11.09 -9.48 16.24
CA THR A 117 -11.40 -10.32 15.08
C THR A 117 -12.84 -10.80 15.07
N ARG A 118 -13.43 -11.13 16.22
CA ARG A 118 -14.85 -11.49 16.33
C ARG A 118 -15.80 -10.32 16.01
N THR A 119 -15.38 -9.08 16.23
CA THR A 119 -16.20 -7.89 15.91
C THR A 119 -16.05 -7.50 14.45
N ILE A 120 -14.85 -7.74 13.85
CA ILE A 120 -14.51 -7.26 12.50
C ILE A 120 -14.78 -8.33 11.43
N PHE A 121 -14.89 -9.61 11.82
CA PHE A 121 -15.17 -10.73 10.93
C PHE A 121 -16.30 -11.60 11.49
N ASP A 122 -17.08 -12.17 10.60
CA ASP A 122 -18.22 -13.06 10.92
C ASP A 122 -17.89 -14.54 10.57
N PHE A 123 -16.69 -15.01 10.94
CA PHE A 123 -16.32 -16.41 10.68
C PHE A 123 -17.18 -17.37 11.52
N PRO A 124 -17.84 -18.37 10.90
CA PRO A 124 -18.75 -19.26 11.60
C PRO A 124 -18.03 -20.22 12.54
N ASP A 125 -16.81 -20.62 12.22
CA ASP A 125 -16.07 -21.66 12.93
C ASP A 125 -15.11 -21.08 13.97
N LEU A 126 -15.08 -21.66 15.18
CA LEU A 126 -14.15 -21.26 16.23
C LEU A 126 -12.67 -21.39 15.81
N SER A 127 -12.34 -22.40 15.02
CA SER A 127 -10.99 -22.61 14.49
C SER A 127 -10.52 -21.44 13.62
N ARG A 128 -11.38 -20.91 12.75
CA ARG A 128 -11.10 -19.74 11.92
C ARG A 128 -10.99 -18.46 12.74
N GLN A 129 -11.84 -18.31 13.76
CA GLN A 129 -11.78 -17.16 14.67
C GLN A 129 -10.45 -17.15 15.46
N LEU A 130 -10.00 -18.31 15.93
CA LEU A 130 -8.72 -18.45 16.64
C LEU A 130 -7.54 -18.17 15.70
N LEU A 131 -7.56 -18.73 14.48
CA LEU A 131 -6.54 -18.46 13.47
C LEU A 131 -6.50 -16.98 13.10
N ALA A 132 -7.66 -16.34 12.94
CA ALA A 132 -7.75 -14.90 12.64
C ALA A 132 -7.10 -14.05 13.75
N ALA A 133 -7.34 -14.39 15.02
CA ALA A 133 -6.73 -13.71 16.15
C ALA A 133 -5.20 -13.91 16.18
N ASP A 134 -4.71 -15.11 15.90
CA ASP A 134 -3.28 -15.39 15.85
C ASP A 134 -2.61 -14.68 14.67
N LEU A 135 -3.18 -14.76 13.48
CA LEU A 135 -2.65 -14.04 12.31
C LEU A 135 -2.66 -12.52 12.53
N LEU A 136 -3.67 -11.96 13.20
CA LEU A 136 -3.68 -10.54 13.54
C LEU A 136 -2.51 -10.18 14.47
N ARG A 137 -2.24 -11.00 15.52
CA ARG A 137 -1.10 -10.77 16.40
C ARG A 137 0.23 -10.70 15.66
N TRP A 138 0.44 -11.55 14.66
CA TRP A 138 1.65 -11.52 13.83
C TRP A 138 1.65 -10.34 12.85
N LEU A 139 0.61 -10.21 12.06
CA LEU A 139 0.57 -9.30 10.91
C LEU A 139 0.46 -7.83 11.31
N ILE A 140 -0.06 -7.51 12.50
CA ILE A 140 -0.17 -6.11 12.95
C ILE A 140 1.21 -5.44 13.10
N HIS A 141 2.26 -6.22 13.41
CA HIS A 141 3.63 -5.71 13.47
C HIS A 141 4.13 -5.16 12.14
N TYR A 142 3.59 -5.66 11.00
CA TYR A 142 3.92 -5.14 9.68
C TYR A 142 3.53 -3.67 9.53
N THR A 143 2.46 -3.21 10.16
CA THR A 143 2.05 -1.79 10.10
C THR A 143 3.16 -0.86 10.57
N ARG A 144 3.85 -1.20 11.65
CA ARG A 144 4.98 -0.41 12.17
C ARG A 144 6.18 -0.43 11.20
N LEU A 145 6.53 -1.61 10.69
CA LEU A 145 7.66 -1.76 9.77
C LEU A 145 7.41 -1.01 8.45
N SER A 146 6.22 -1.14 7.89
CA SER A 146 5.84 -0.46 6.65
C SER A 146 5.73 1.06 6.83
N SER A 147 5.23 1.54 7.98
CA SER A 147 5.16 2.97 8.29
C SER A 147 6.56 3.59 8.41
N LEU A 148 7.49 2.91 9.08
CA LEU A 148 8.89 3.37 9.13
C LEU A 148 9.52 3.36 7.74
N SER A 149 9.32 2.29 6.95
CA SER A 149 9.79 2.22 5.56
C SER A 149 9.27 3.39 4.71
N ALA A 150 8.00 3.80 4.90
CA ALA A 150 7.41 4.94 4.19
C ALA A 150 8.03 6.28 4.58
N VAL A 151 8.43 6.47 5.84
CA VAL A 151 9.19 7.67 6.27
C VAL A 151 10.54 7.72 5.58
N LEU A 152 11.26 6.60 5.53
CA LEU A 152 12.55 6.52 4.83
C LEU A 152 12.38 6.85 3.34
N MET A 153 11.34 6.27 2.72
CA MET A 153 11.00 6.49 1.31
C MET A 153 10.69 7.97 1.03
N GLY A 154 9.87 8.61 1.87
CA GLY A 154 9.52 10.02 1.74
C GLY A 154 10.74 10.94 1.89
N ALA A 155 11.62 10.65 2.85
CA ALA A 155 12.88 11.39 3.03
C ALA A 155 13.82 11.24 1.81
N LEU A 156 13.93 10.02 1.25
CA LEU A 156 14.72 9.78 0.04
C LEU A 156 14.13 10.49 -1.18
N HIS A 157 12.79 10.53 -1.31
CA HIS A 157 12.14 11.31 -2.37
C HIS A 157 12.46 12.81 -2.24
N ALA A 158 12.39 13.36 -1.03
CA ALA A 158 12.74 14.74 -0.78
C ALA A 158 14.21 15.07 -1.11
N ALA A 159 15.10 14.09 -0.94
CA ALA A 159 16.51 14.20 -1.32
C ALA A 159 16.77 13.94 -2.82
N GLY A 160 15.72 13.73 -3.63
CA GLY A 160 15.85 13.42 -5.07
C GLY A 160 16.36 11.99 -5.36
N ARG A 161 16.29 11.10 -4.37
CA ARG A 161 16.72 9.71 -4.50
C ARG A 161 15.51 8.79 -4.78
N PHE A 162 15.15 8.63 -6.03
CA PHE A 162 13.93 7.89 -6.41
C PHE A 162 14.16 6.40 -6.67
N THR A 163 15.39 5.98 -7.00
CA THR A 163 15.70 4.59 -7.39
C THR A 163 15.52 3.61 -6.23
N VAL A 164 16.06 3.93 -5.04
CA VAL A 164 15.95 3.06 -3.86
C VAL A 164 14.48 2.88 -3.44
N PRO A 165 13.67 3.93 -3.30
CA PRO A 165 12.24 3.80 -3.09
C PRO A 165 11.50 2.94 -4.12
N ALA A 166 11.84 3.06 -5.41
CA ALA A 166 11.19 2.30 -6.48
C ALA A 166 11.49 0.80 -6.42
N ILE A 167 12.67 0.40 -5.91
CA ILE A 167 13.08 -1.01 -5.74
C ILE A 167 12.50 -1.61 -4.44
N THR A 168 12.22 -0.81 -3.44
CA THR A 168 11.80 -1.27 -2.10
C THR A 168 10.61 -2.25 -2.12
N PRO A 169 9.52 -2.04 -2.87
CA PRO A 169 8.42 -3.00 -2.93
C PRO A 169 8.80 -4.33 -3.61
N ILE A 170 9.83 -4.32 -4.47
CA ILE A 170 10.39 -5.53 -5.08
C ILE A 170 11.02 -6.40 -3.98
N VAL A 171 11.83 -5.79 -3.11
CA VAL A 171 12.47 -6.48 -1.97
C VAL A 171 11.42 -7.14 -1.08
N PHE A 172 10.32 -6.44 -0.80
CA PHE A 172 9.20 -6.99 -0.03
C PHE A 172 8.57 -8.21 -0.71
N SER A 173 8.24 -8.10 -2.00
CA SER A 173 7.60 -9.19 -2.74
C SER A 173 8.49 -10.42 -2.84
N VAL A 174 9.80 -10.23 -3.08
CA VAL A 174 10.78 -11.31 -3.10
C VAL A 174 10.89 -12.00 -1.74
N ALA A 175 10.92 -11.25 -0.64
CA ALA A 175 10.98 -11.81 0.70
C ALA A 175 9.75 -12.67 1.04
N VAL A 176 8.54 -12.21 0.67
CA VAL A 176 7.31 -12.98 0.90
C VAL A 176 7.31 -14.26 0.04
N VAL A 177 7.64 -14.17 -1.25
CA VAL A 177 7.71 -15.33 -2.14
C VAL A 177 8.74 -16.33 -1.63
N ALA A 178 9.93 -15.88 -1.28
CA ALA A 178 10.98 -16.75 -0.73
C ALA A 178 10.54 -17.44 0.56
N SER A 179 9.89 -16.72 1.46
CA SER A 179 9.37 -17.29 2.72
C SER A 179 8.30 -18.37 2.46
N VAL A 180 7.38 -18.12 1.54
CA VAL A 180 6.34 -19.11 1.19
C VAL A 180 6.98 -20.36 0.59
N LEU A 181 7.85 -20.20 -0.39
CA LEU A 181 8.48 -21.35 -1.08
C LEU A 181 9.41 -22.17 -0.17
N LEU A 182 10.06 -21.54 0.81
CA LEU A 182 11.01 -22.23 1.70
C LEU A 182 10.37 -22.81 2.95
N PHE A 183 9.27 -22.21 3.45
CA PHE A 183 8.74 -22.53 4.77
C PHE A 183 7.27 -22.98 4.76
N SER A 184 6.58 -23.05 3.61
CA SER A 184 5.17 -23.45 3.56
C SER A 184 4.91 -24.84 4.11
N GLU A 185 5.79 -25.81 3.83
CA GLU A 185 5.66 -27.18 4.34
C GLU A 185 5.77 -27.27 5.87
N ARG A 186 6.59 -26.41 6.51
CA ARG A 186 6.83 -26.46 7.96
C ARG A 186 5.90 -25.53 8.74
N LEU A 187 5.62 -24.35 8.21
CA LEU A 187 4.88 -23.30 8.92
C LEU A 187 3.45 -23.12 8.39
N GLY A 188 3.08 -23.83 7.31
CA GLY A 188 1.78 -23.62 6.68
C GLY A 188 1.54 -22.15 6.34
N ILE A 189 0.34 -21.67 6.62
CA ILE A 189 -0.08 -20.30 6.34
C ILE A 189 0.76 -19.22 7.05
N TYR A 190 1.39 -19.54 8.18
CA TYR A 190 2.27 -18.63 8.91
C TYR A 190 3.54 -18.26 8.12
N SER A 191 3.94 -19.06 7.13
CA SER A 191 5.04 -18.71 6.22
C SER A 191 4.80 -17.37 5.51
N VAL A 192 3.53 -17.03 5.20
CA VAL A 192 3.17 -15.73 4.63
C VAL A 192 3.39 -14.62 5.66
N ALA A 193 2.97 -14.83 6.92
CA ALA A 193 3.17 -13.85 7.98
C ALA A 193 4.66 -13.59 8.23
N VAL A 194 5.48 -14.65 8.29
CA VAL A 194 6.95 -14.55 8.40
C VAL A 194 7.53 -13.78 7.21
N GLY A 195 7.09 -14.09 6.00
CA GLY A 195 7.50 -13.39 4.78
C GLY A 195 7.14 -11.91 4.78
N VAL A 196 5.94 -11.56 5.25
CA VAL A 196 5.47 -10.18 5.38
C VAL A 196 6.31 -9.40 6.38
N LEU A 197 6.59 -9.99 7.54
CA LEU A 197 7.43 -9.35 8.57
C LEU A 197 8.89 -9.26 8.11
N GLY A 198 9.46 -10.34 7.58
CA GLY A 198 10.80 -10.37 7.01
C GLY A 198 10.96 -9.37 5.86
N GLY A 199 9.96 -9.29 4.98
CA GLY A 199 9.91 -8.32 3.90
C GLY A 199 9.86 -6.87 4.41
N GLY A 200 9.09 -6.60 5.47
CA GLY A 200 9.05 -5.30 6.13
C GLY A 200 10.41 -4.89 6.71
N VAL A 201 11.11 -5.82 7.36
CA VAL A 201 12.49 -5.59 7.86
C VAL A 201 13.45 -5.38 6.69
N ALA A 202 13.39 -6.22 5.66
CA ALA A 202 14.25 -6.13 4.48
C ALA A 202 14.09 -4.79 3.75
N GLN A 203 12.88 -4.24 3.66
CA GLN A 203 12.62 -2.91 3.10
C GLN A 203 13.37 -1.82 3.86
N ILE A 204 13.34 -1.85 5.19
CA ILE A 204 14.03 -0.86 6.03
C ILE A 204 15.53 -1.00 5.85
N LEU A 205 16.07 -2.22 5.96
CA LEU A 205 17.50 -2.49 5.81
C LEU A 205 18.02 -2.06 4.43
N PHE A 206 17.24 -2.29 3.38
CA PHE A 206 17.61 -1.88 2.02
C PHE A 206 17.66 -0.37 1.84
N GLN A 207 16.73 0.37 2.44
CA GLN A 207 16.66 1.84 2.34
C GLN A 207 17.65 2.56 3.27
N TYR A 208 17.93 1.97 4.42
CA TYR A 208 18.67 2.63 5.52
C TYR A 208 20.03 3.18 5.13
N PRO A 209 20.88 2.48 4.36
CA PRO A 209 22.18 3.03 3.94
C PRO A 209 22.06 4.32 3.12
N ALA A 210 21.12 4.35 2.16
CA ALA A 210 20.88 5.55 1.35
C ALA A 210 20.32 6.70 2.19
N PHE A 211 19.39 6.39 3.11
CA PHE A 211 18.81 7.33 4.05
C PHE A 211 19.89 7.97 4.97
N ARG A 212 20.81 7.18 5.50
CA ARG A 212 21.91 7.67 6.34
C ARG A 212 22.92 8.53 5.56
N ARG A 213 23.18 8.21 4.29
CA ARG A 213 24.05 9.01 3.42
C ARG A 213 23.52 10.44 3.22
N GLU A 214 22.20 10.62 3.22
CA GLU A 214 21.55 11.94 3.12
C GLU A 214 21.41 12.64 4.50
N ARG A 215 22.11 12.15 5.54
CA ARG A 215 22.15 12.70 6.90
C ARG A 215 20.81 12.69 7.64
N PHE A 216 19.87 11.85 7.25
CA PHE A 216 18.64 11.61 8.00
C PHE A 216 18.87 10.67 9.19
N SER A 217 17.93 10.68 10.15
CA SER A 217 17.98 9.86 11.35
C SER A 217 16.59 9.34 11.72
N ILE A 218 16.52 8.08 12.12
CA ILE A 218 15.30 7.43 12.64
C ILE A 218 15.14 7.56 14.17
N ALA A 219 16.13 8.14 14.88
CA ALA A 219 16.02 8.34 16.32
C ALA A 219 14.83 9.26 16.65
N PRO A 220 13.83 8.81 17.43
CA PRO A 220 12.62 9.58 17.66
C PRO A 220 12.94 10.89 18.44
N ARG A 221 12.21 11.96 18.11
CA ARG A 221 12.24 13.23 18.83
C ARG A 221 10.81 13.63 19.20
N PHE A 222 10.52 13.66 20.48
CA PHE A 222 9.19 13.89 21.05
C PHE A 222 8.86 15.38 21.29
N ASP A 223 9.45 16.27 20.49
CA ASP A 223 9.15 17.70 20.48
C ASP A 223 8.26 18.03 19.28
N PHE A 224 6.96 18.23 19.50
CA PHE A 224 5.94 18.48 18.48
C PHE A 224 5.59 19.98 18.33
N GLY A 225 6.34 20.87 18.98
CA GLY A 225 6.12 22.32 18.92
C GLY A 225 6.46 22.97 17.59
N ASP A 226 7.24 22.29 16.75
CA ASP A 226 7.78 22.78 15.47
C ASP A 226 6.66 23.17 14.47
N PRO A 227 6.69 24.41 13.92
CA PRO A 227 5.66 24.86 12.98
C PRO A 227 5.59 24.04 11.69
N GLN A 228 6.73 23.56 11.18
CA GLN A 228 6.77 22.74 9.95
C GLN A 228 6.14 21.37 10.21
N PHE A 229 6.39 20.79 11.38
CA PHE A 229 5.74 19.52 11.78
C PHE A 229 4.23 19.69 11.95
N LYS A 230 3.76 20.77 12.57
CA LYS A 230 2.33 21.08 12.69
C LYS A 230 1.66 21.26 11.32
N ARG A 231 2.37 21.82 10.34
CA ARG A 231 1.91 21.93 8.95
C ARG A 231 1.70 20.54 8.32
N ILE A 232 2.61 19.59 8.59
CA ILE A 232 2.46 18.20 8.14
C ILE A 232 1.19 17.58 8.74
N LEU A 233 0.98 17.69 10.04
CA LEU A 233 -0.21 17.12 10.71
C LEU A 233 -1.52 17.72 10.18
N LYS A 234 -1.56 19.05 9.96
CA LYS A 234 -2.74 19.72 9.38
C LYS A 234 -3.03 19.25 7.95
N GLY A 235 -2.01 18.99 7.14
CA GLY A 235 -2.18 18.46 5.79
C GLY A 235 -2.53 16.98 5.76
N TRP A 236 -2.04 16.21 6.73
CA TRP A 236 -2.28 14.77 6.84
C TRP A 236 -3.70 14.41 7.26
N LEU A 237 -4.27 15.13 8.23
CA LEU A 237 -5.57 14.81 8.83
C LEU A 237 -6.74 14.73 7.81
N PRO A 238 -6.93 15.69 6.88
CA PRO A 238 -7.99 15.57 5.86
C PRO A 238 -7.80 14.39 4.92
N VAL A 239 -6.56 14.07 4.56
CA VAL A 239 -6.25 12.95 3.66
C VAL A 239 -6.51 11.62 4.36
N VAL A 240 -6.17 11.49 5.65
CA VAL A 240 -6.53 10.31 6.45
C VAL A 240 -8.04 10.16 6.53
N ALA A 241 -8.78 11.21 6.83
CA ALA A 241 -10.23 11.16 6.90
C ALA A 241 -10.86 10.66 5.58
N ALA A 242 -10.41 11.19 4.44
CA ALA A 242 -10.86 10.75 3.13
C ALA A 242 -10.49 9.28 2.83
N SER A 243 -9.26 8.88 3.15
CA SER A 243 -8.77 7.51 2.92
C SER A 243 -9.44 6.49 3.86
N SER A 244 -9.86 6.92 5.05
CA SER A 244 -10.55 6.07 6.03
C SER A 244 -11.90 5.58 5.51
N ILE A 245 -12.61 6.39 4.72
CA ILE A 245 -13.89 5.99 4.10
C ILE A 245 -13.69 4.77 3.21
N PHE A 246 -12.64 4.78 2.38
CA PHE A 246 -12.32 3.65 1.51
C PHE A 246 -11.91 2.40 2.32
N ALA A 247 -11.09 2.58 3.35
CA ALA A 247 -10.67 1.50 4.23
C ALA A 247 -11.85 0.86 4.98
N LEU A 248 -12.78 1.67 5.48
CA LEU A 248 -14.02 1.21 6.13
C LEU A 248 -14.91 0.45 5.14
N ASN A 249 -15.08 0.96 3.92
CA ASN A 249 -15.87 0.28 2.89
C ASN A 249 -15.30 -1.12 2.59
N GLN A 250 -13.98 -1.24 2.41
CA GLN A 250 -13.34 -2.54 2.23
C GLN A 250 -13.53 -3.46 3.45
N GLN A 251 -13.45 -2.92 4.67
CA GLN A 251 -13.62 -3.72 5.88
C GLN A 251 -15.06 -4.25 6.01
N VAL A 252 -16.05 -3.40 5.71
CA VAL A 252 -17.46 -3.81 5.70
C VAL A 252 -17.71 -4.91 4.66
N ALA A 253 -17.15 -4.78 3.47
CA ALA A 253 -17.26 -5.83 2.43
C ALA A 253 -16.68 -7.16 2.90
N VAL A 254 -15.50 -7.15 3.54
CA VAL A 254 -14.87 -8.37 4.05
C VAL A 254 -15.59 -8.91 5.30
N PHE A 255 -16.19 -8.06 6.14
CA PHE A 255 -17.03 -8.50 7.26
C PHE A 255 -18.18 -9.41 6.74
N PHE A 256 -18.95 -8.91 5.78
CA PHE A 256 -20.02 -9.73 5.19
C PHE A 256 -19.49 -10.97 4.45
N ALA A 257 -18.39 -10.84 3.71
CA ALA A 257 -17.79 -11.95 2.99
C ALA A 257 -17.29 -13.06 3.92
N SER A 258 -16.80 -12.73 5.11
CA SER A 258 -16.29 -13.71 6.08
C SER A 258 -17.37 -14.61 6.68
N GLY A 259 -18.63 -14.15 6.68
CA GLY A 259 -19.81 -14.92 7.07
C GLY A 259 -20.45 -15.75 5.95
N LEU A 260 -19.99 -15.61 4.71
CA LEU A 260 -20.47 -16.37 3.56
C LEU A 260 -19.73 -17.70 3.39
N THR A 261 -19.88 -18.31 2.22
CA THR A 261 -19.18 -19.55 1.88
C THR A 261 -17.66 -19.38 1.91
N ASP A 262 -16.97 -20.46 2.26
CA ASP A 262 -15.51 -20.49 2.32
C ASP A 262 -14.86 -20.03 1.01
N GLY A 263 -13.86 -19.15 1.11
CA GLY A 263 -13.18 -18.52 -0.03
C GLY A 263 -13.78 -17.19 -0.49
N SER A 264 -14.87 -16.70 0.12
CA SER A 264 -15.49 -15.43 -0.28
C SER A 264 -14.60 -14.21 0.00
N SER A 265 -13.91 -14.16 1.13
CA SER A 265 -12.96 -13.08 1.44
C SER A 265 -11.76 -13.10 0.48
N SER A 266 -11.27 -14.31 0.15
CA SER A 266 -10.20 -14.49 -0.83
C SER A 266 -10.64 -14.08 -2.24
N ALA A 267 -11.86 -14.40 -2.64
CA ALA A 267 -12.39 -13.99 -3.94
C ALA A 267 -12.41 -12.47 -4.09
N ILE A 268 -12.87 -11.73 -3.06
CA ILE A 268 -12.81 -10.26 -3.03
C ILE A 268 -11.36 -9.78 -3.11
N ALA A 269 -10.46 -10.34 -2.29
CA ALA A 269 -9.06 -9.92 -2.26
C ALA A 269 -8.36 -10.12 -3.61
N ASN A 270 -8.64 -11.24 -4.28
CA ASN A 270 -8.09 -11.56 -5.60
C ASN A 270 -8.73 -10.70 -6.71
N ALA A 271 -10.04 -10.50 -6.70
CA ALA A 271 -10.74 -9.65 -7.68
C ALA A 271 -10.24 -8.20 -7.65
N ILE A 272 -9.97 -7.66 -6.46
CA ILE A 272 -9.41 -6.30 -6.28
C ILE A 272 -8.12 -6.12 -7.09
N ILE A 273 -7.28 -7.13 -7.19
CA ILE A 273 -6.00 -7.04 -7.93
C ILE A 273 -6.26 -6.79 -9.41
N PHE A 274 -7.25 -7.46 -9.99
CA PHE A 274 -7.57 -7.31 -11.41
C PHE A 274 -8.19 -5.96 -11.75
N TRP A 275 -9.20 -5.50 -11.01
CA TRP A 275 -9.82 -4.21 -11.33
C TRP A 275 -8.92 -3.02 -11.02
N GLN A 276 -7.95 -3.16 -10.11
CA GLN A 276 -6.94 -2.12 -9.87
C GLN A 276 -5.96 -1.95 -11.04
N LEU A 277 -5.79 -2.93 -11.92
CA LEU A 277 -4.90 -2.82 -13.08
C LEU A 277 -5.37 -1.75 -14.08
N PRO A 278 -6.60 -1.80 -14.65
CA PRO A 278 -7.09 -0.74 -15.53
C PRO A 278 -7.14 0.62 -14.84
N GLN A 279 -7.58 0.68 -13.59
CA GLN A 279 -7.61 1.91 -12.81
C GLN A 279 -6.20 2.51 -12.66
N GLY A 280 -5.21 1.69 -12.30
CA GLY A 280 -3.83 2.12 -12.12
C GLY A 280 -3.15 2.56 -13.41
N ILE A 281 -3.50 1.96 -14.54
CA ILE A 281 -2.93 2.31 -15.84
C ILE A 281 -3.61 3.56 -16.41
N PHE A 282 -4.94 3.57 -16.49
CA PHE A 282 -5.66 4.60 -17.21
C PHE A 282 -6.02 5.80 -16.35
N ALA A 283 -6.65 5.60 -15.17
CA ALA A 283 -7.10 6.71 -14.34
C ALA A 283 -5.92 7.53 -13.79
N ILE A 284 -4.87 6.85 -13.32
CA ILE A 284 -3.68 7.53 -12.80
C ILE A 284 -2.95 8.27 -13.92
N SER A 285 -2.83 7.69 -15.12
CA SER A 285 -2.17 8.34 -16.26
C SER A 285 -2.89 9.62 -16.68
N VAL A 286 -4.21 9.56 -16.86
CA VAL A 286 -5.01 10.73 -17.22
C VAL A 286 -4.95 11.81 -16.14
N THR A 287 -5.09 11.41 -14.88
CA THR A 287 -5.02 12.36 -13.75
C THR A 287 -3.65 13.02 -13.67
N THR A 288 -2.56 12.28 -13.84
CA THR A 288 -1.19 12.82 -13.76
C THR A 288 -0.94 13.87 -14.85
N VAL A 289 -1.49 13.67 -16.04
CA VAL A 289 -1.34 14.62 -17.17
C VAL A 289 -2.19 15.87 -16.98
N LEU A 290 -3.43 15.72 -16.50
CA LEU A 290 -4.37 16.84 -16.39
C LEU A 290 -4.22 17.64 -15.10
N PHE A 291 -3.77 17.01 -14.00
CA PHE A 291 -3.71 17.65 -12.69
C PHE A 291 -2.90 18.96 -12.66
N PRO A 292 -1.70 19.07 -13.29
CA PRO A 292 -0.95 20.32 -13.31
C PRO A 292 -1.67 21.45 -14.05
N THR A 293 -2.42 21.12 -15.10
CA THR A 293 -3.22 22.10 -15.85
C THR A 293 -4.41 22.56 -15.03
N MET A 294 -5.14 21.64 -14.42
CA MET A 294 -6.27 21.94 -13.53
C MET A 294 -5.84 22.79 -12.32
N SER A 295 -4.69 22.47 -11.73
CA SER A 295 -4.15 23.24 -10.61
C SER A 295 -3.80 24.69 -10.99
N ARG A 296 -3.25 24.90 -12.19
CA ARG A 296 -2.97 26.26 -12.70
C ARG A 296 -4.26 27.04 -12.97
N GLN A 297 -5.25 26.40 -13.62
CA GLN A 297 -6.54 26.99 -13.89
C GLN A 297 -7.29 27.38 -12.62
N ALA A 298 -7.27 26.52 -11.60
CA ALA A 298 -7.84 26.83 -10.29
C ALA A 298 -7.12 28.00 -9.60
N GLY A 299 -5.79 28.11 -9.76
CA GLY A 299 -4.99 29.19 -9.18
C GLY A 299 -5.14 30.53 -9.89
N SER A 300 -5.61 30.54 -11.14
CA SER A 300 -5.87 31.75 -11.94
C SER A 300 -7.35 32.12 -12.05
N ASP A 301 -8.23 31.50 -11.25
CA ASP A 301 -9.69 31.64 -11.30
C ASP A 301 -10.32 31.38 -12.69
N ASP A 302 -9.61 30.63 -13.56
CA ASP A 302 -10.15 30.17 -14.84
C ASP A 302 -11.09 28.97 -14.62
N LEU A 303 -12.29 29.25 -14.10
CA LEU A 303 -13.31 28.22 -13.82
C LEU A 303 -13.83 27.54 -15.08
N ALA A 304 -13.88 28.27 -16.22
CA ALA A 304 -14.33 27.72 -17.52
C ALA A 304 -13.32 26.69 -18.05
N GLY A 305 -12.03 27.02 -18.03
CA GLY A 305 -10.96 26.14 -18.44
C GLY A 305 -10.82 24.93 -17.47
N LEU A 306 -10.99 25.15 -16.17
CA LEU A 306 -11.01 24.09 -15.17
C LEU A 306 -12.14 23.07 -15.43
N ARG A 307 -13.37 23.58 -15.67
CA ARG A 307 -14.54 22.74 -16.01
C ARG A 307 -14.31 21.90 -17.26
N ASP A 308 -13.72 22.50 -18.29
CA ASP A 308 -13.40 21.80 -19.53
C ASP A 308 -12.32 20.74 -19.32
N SER A 309 -11.27 21.05 -18.57
CA SER A 309 -10.23 20.09 -18.23
C SER A 309 -10.74 18.91 -17.39
N VAL A 310 -11.61 19.14 -16.41
CA VAL A 310 -12.29 18.10 -15.65
C VAL A 310 -13.17 17.25 -16.56
N SER A 311 -13.98 17.88 -17.42
CA SER A 311 -14.86 17.17 -18.37
C SER A 311 -14.07 16.29 -19.35
N ARG A 312 -12.95 16.78 -19.87
CA ARG A 312 -12.04 15.98 -20.73
C ARG A 312 -11.43 14.81 -19.94
N GLY A 313 -11.02 15.04 -18.71
CA GLY A 313 -10.49 14.00 -17.83
C GLY A 313 -11.50 12.89 -17.57
N VAL A 314 -12.70 13.26 -17.17
CA VAL A 314 -13.80 12.30 -16.91
C VAL A 314 -14.11 11.51 -18.18
N ARG A 315 -14.31 12.18 -19.33
CA ARG A 315 -14.58 11.49 -20.61
C ARG A 315 -13.44 10.56 -21.02
N GLY A 316 -12.18 10.98 -20.86
CA GLY A 316 -11.02 10.15 -21.19
C GLY A 316 -10.91 8.91 -20.29
N ILE A 317 -11.09 9.06 -18.98
CA ILE A 317 -11.08 7.95 -18.02
C ILE A 317 -12.25 6.99 -18.33
N THR A 318 -13.46 7.51 -18.52
CA THR A 318 -14.66 6.70 -18.80
C THR A 318 -14.52 5.92 -20.11
N ALA A 319 -14.01 6.56 -21.17
CA ALA A 319 -13.78 5.92 -22.47
C ALA A 319 -12.78 4.75 -22.42
N LEU A 320 -11.85 4.76 -21.45
CA LEU A 320 -10.87 3.69 -21.28
C LEU A 320 -11.33 2.64 -20.25
N LEU A 321 -11.96 3.07 -19.15
CA LEU A 321 -12.38 2.14 -18.11
C LEU A 321 -13.62 1.34 -18.46
N ILE A 322 -14.62 1.90 -19.17
CA ILE A 322 -15.81 1.14 -19.55
C ILE A 322 -15.46 -0.08 -20.42
N PRO A 323 -14.73 0.07 -21.56
CA PRO A 323 -14.34 -1.10 -22.34
C PRO A 323 -13.50 -2.10 -21.54
N SER A 324 -12.59 -1.61 -20.68
CA SER A 324 -11.78 -2.47 -19.83
C SER A 324 -12.63 -3.28 -18.84
N SER A 325 -13.65 -2.65 -18.23
CA SER A 325 -14.57 -3.33 -17.32
C SER A 325 -15.43 -4.36 -18.05
N VAL A 326 -15.92 -4.04 -19.24
CA VAL A 326 -16.68 -4.99 -20.08
C VAL A 326 -15.82 -6.20 -20.45
N LEU A 327 -14.56 -5.96 -20.87
CA LEU A 327 -13.64 -7.05 -21.20
C LEU A 327 -13.31 -7.91 -19.98
N LEU A 328 -13.03 -7.28 -18.82
CA LEU A 328 -12.80 -8.03 -17.59
C LEU A 328 -14.02 -8.86 -17.17
N ALA A 329 -15.22 -8.33 -17.28
CA ALA A 329 -16.43 -9.06 -16.95
C ALA A 329 -16.70 -10.20 -17.95
N ALA A 330 -16.49 -9.95 -19.26
CA ALA A 330 -16.71 -10.94 -20.31
C ALA A 330 -15.72 -12.12 -20.26
N PHE A 331 -14.48 -11.86 -19.88
CA PHE A 331 -13.38 -12.83 -19.83
C PHE A 331 -12.90 -13.11 -18.40
N ALA A 332 -13.72 -12.85 -17.39
CA ALA A 332 -13.34 -13.00 -16.00
C ALA A 332 -12.83 -14.41 -15.66
N PRO A 333 -13.52 -15.52 -16.05
CA PRO A 333 -13.04 -16.86 -15.77
C PRO A 333 -11.67 -17.14 -16.40
N GLU A 334 -11.47 -16.76 -17.66
CA GLU A 334 -10.24 -17.00 -18.42
C GLU A 334 -9.08 -16.18 -17.84
N VAL A 335 -9.33 -14.93 -17.53
CA VAL A 335 -8.32 -14.02 -16.94
C VAL A 335 -7.87 -14.53 -15.58
N VAL A 336 -8.80 -14.94 -14.72
CA VAL A 336 -8.48 -15.49 -13.40
C VAL A 336 -7.78 -16.83 -13.53
N ALA A 337 -8.23 -17.71 -14.43
CA ALA A 337 -7.63 -19.02 -14.67
C ALA A 337 -6.18 -18.89 -15.11
N VAL A 338 -5.90 -18.07 -16.13
CA VAL A 338 -4.54 -17.83 -16.62
C VAL A 338 -3.64 -17.25 -15.54
N ALA A 339 -4.19 -16.40 -14.69
CA ALA A 339 -3.45 -15.72 -13.63
C ALA A 339 -3.14 -16.60 -12.42
N PHE A 340 -4.14 -17.34 -11.92
CA PHE A 340 -4.09 -17.94 -10.59
C PHE A 340 -4.39 -19.44 -10.54
N GLN A 341 -5.02 -20.05 -11.55
CA GLN A 341 -5.43 -21.47 -11.51
C GLN A 341 -4.21 -22.40 -11.61
N ARG A 342 -3.52 -22.57 -10.48
CA ARG A 342 -2.34 -23.43 -10.33
C ARG A 342 -2.24 -23.95 -8.90
N GLY A 343 -1.73 -25.18 -8.74
CA GLY A 343 -1.55 -25.81 -7.44
C GLY A 343 -2.88 -25.94 -6.68
N GLU A 344 -2.93 -25.44 -5.48
CA GLU A 344 -4.13 -25.49 -4.61
C GLU A 344 -5.25 -24.53 -5.04
N PHE A 345 -4.98 -23.55 -5.91
CA PHE A 345 -6.02 -22.66 -6.46
C PHE A 345 -6.73 -23.35 -7.63
N GLY A 346 -7.85 -23.98 -7.35
CA GLY A 346 -8.58 -24.81 -8.30
C GLY A 346 -9.60 -24.06 -9.16
N ALA A 347 -10.36 -24.82 -9.96
CA ALA A 347 -11.42 -24.31 -10.82
C ALA A 347 -12.57 -23.66 -10.01
N ALA A 348 -12.87 -24.18 -8.82
CA ALA A 348 -13.87 -23.60 -7.93
C ALA A 348 -13.47 -22.21 -7.42
N ASP A 349 -12.20 -22.01 -7.09
CA ASP A 349 -11.66 -20.71 -6.66
C ASP A 349 -11.64 -19.72 -7.82
N THR A 350 -11.32 -20.20 -9.03
CA THR A 350 -11.42 -19.43 -10.26
C THR A 350 -12.85 -18.93 -10.48
N ALA A 351 -13.84 -19.82 -10.40
CA ALA A 351 -15.24 -19.45 -10.60
C ALA A 351 -15.73 -18.43 -9.56
N ARG A 352 -15.41 -18.63 -8.26
CA ARG A 352 -15.75 -17.66 -7.20
C ARG A 352 -15.10 -16.29 -7.45
N THR A 353 -13.82 -16.27 -7.77
CA THR A 353 -13.10 -15.00 -8.01
C THR A 353 -13.64 -14.29 -9.24
N ALA A 354 -13.95 -15.04 -10.31
CA ALA A 354 -14.54 -14.50 -11.53
C ALA A 354 -15.95 -13.92 -11.33
N THR A 355 -16.74 -14.52 -10.42
CA THR A 355 -18.10 -14.02 -10.09
C THR A 355 -18.04 -12.67 -9.38
N VAL A 356 -16.98 -12.40 -8.64
CA VAL A 356 -16.78 -11.12 -7.92
C VAL A 356 -16.12 -10.08 -8.81
N LEU A 357 -15.37 -10.49 -9.82
CA LEU A 357 -14.66 -9.62 -10.76
C LEU A 357 -15.58 -8.96 -11.74
#